data_ea68f915760553e8422d839885f84925
#
_entry.id   ea68f915760553e8422d839885f84925
#
_cell.length_a   1.000
_cell.length_b   1.000
_cell.length_c   1.000
_cell.angle_alpha   90.00
_cell.angle_beta   90.00
_cell.angle_gamma   90.00
#
_symmetry.space_group_name_H-M   'P 1'
#
loop_
_entity.id
_entity.type
_entity.pdbx_description
1 polymer ?
#
loop_
_entity_poly.entity_id
_entity_poly.type
_entity_poly.pdbx_seq_one_letter_code
_entity_poly.pdbx_strand_id
1 'polypeptide(L)'
;MGNAGSLHANATPGSYTGPVTGKAHSMKKITCFKAYDVRGRVPEELDEDVAYRIGRAYAAFVKPRIVAVGRDIRASSPGLTAALVRGLTDSGVDVLDIGIGGTELSYFATFARKLDGGIMVTASHNPPNYNGMKFVREEARPISADTGLKDIQALAERNEFGPPAAKRGTVRQVDVKPDYVEHLLSYVDTRVLAPLRIVVNAGNGGAGPIVDMLEPHLPFEFIKLFHEPDGTFPNGVPNPMIEANRTVTIERLRAEKADLAIAWDGDYDRCFFFDEHGQFIEGYYIVGLLAQTFLAKSPGERVVHDPRLTWNTLDIVSH
;
A
#
# COMPACT_ATOMS: atom_id res chain seq x y z
N MET A 1 44.99 5.64 -19.06
CA MET A 1 45.37 5.57 -17.62
C MET A 1 44.42 6.46 -16.87
N GLY A 2 43.58 5.93 -15.96
CA GLY A 2 42.62 6.72 -15.20
C GLY A 2 41.47 5.84 -14.74
N ASN A 3 41.60 5.39 -13.56
CA ASN A 3 40.87 4.39 -12.76
C ASN A 3 39.38 4.70 -12.59
N ALA A 4 38.53 3.75 -12.91
CA ALA A 4 37.14 3.73 -12.54
C ALA A 4 37.02 3.07 -11.16
N GLY A 5 36.71 3.86 -10.11
CA GLY A 5 36.43 3.37 -8.78
C GLY A 5 34.97 2.93 -8.63
N SER A 6 34.76 1.63 -8.51
CA SER A 6 33.49 1.07 -8.12
C SER A 6 33.24 1.27 -6.63
N LEU A 7 32.19 2.00 -6.26
CA LEU A 7 31.71 2.09 -4.89
C LEU A 7 30.61 1.02 -4.66
N HIS A 8 31.02 -0.15 -4.21
CA HIS A 8 30.11 -1.09 -3.57
C HIS A 8 29.92 -0.67 -2.12
N ALA A 9 28.78 -0.09 -1.78
CA ALA A 9 28.37 0.11 -0.40
C ALA A 9 27.74 -1.18 0.13
N ASN A 10 28.52 -1.97 0.85
CA ASN A 10 28.03 -3.07 1.67
C ASN A 10 27.33 -2.47 2.91
N ALA A 11 26.01 -2.47 2.92
CA ALA A 11 25.22 -2.22 4.12
C ALA A 11 25.21 -3.49 4.97
N THR A 12 25.94 -3.47 6.07
CA THR A 12 25.91 -4.50 7.12
C THR A 12 24.52 -4.54 7.79
N PRO A 13 23.96 -5.72 8.10
CA PRO A 13 22.68 -5.83 8.81
C PRO A 13 22.84 -5.26 10.22
N GLY A 14 22.15 -4.15 10.51
CA GLY A 14 22.10 -3.57 11.85
C GLY A 14 21.46 -4.55 12.84
N SER A 15 22.19 -4.99 13.85
CA SER A 15 21.70 -5.82 14.94
C SER A 15 20.75 -4.99 15.83
N TYR A 16 19.47 -5.35 15.83
CA TYR A 16 18.44 -4.76 16.71
C TYR A 16 18.60 -5.29 18.15
N THR A 17 19.54 -4.76 18.90
CA THR A 17 19.74 -5.11 20.32
C THR A 17 19.62 -3.86 21.20
N GLY A 18 18.39 -3.56 21.67
CA GLY A 18 18.16 -2.63 22.76
C GLY A 18 17.27 -3.28 23.82
N PRO A 19 17.63 -3.23 25.14
CA PRO A 19 16.79 -3.81 26.16
C PRO A 19 15.54 -2.96 26.39
N VAL A 20 14.35 -3.58 26.29
CA VAL A 20 13.09 -2.97 26.74
C VAL A 20 13.02 -3.09 28.26
N THR A 21 13.29 -1.99 28.98
CA THR A 21 13.06 -1.92 30.42
C THR A 21 11.56 -1.90 30.71
N GLY A 22 11.05 -2.97 31.29
CA GLY A 22 9.66 -3.12 31.67
C GLY A 22 9.24 -2.13 32.75
N LYS A 23 8.52 -1.06 32.37
CA LYS A 23 7.66 -0.30 33.28
C LYS A 23 6.26 -0.88 33.18
N ALA A 24 5.62 -1.18 34.32
CA ALA A 24 4.21 -1.55 34.36
C ALA A 24 3.39 -0.44 33.66
N HIS A 25 2.86 -0.77 32.48
CA HIS A 25 2.11 0.18 31.68
C HIS A 25 0.67 0.18 32.16
N SER A 26 0.17 1.33 32.60
CA SER A 26 -1.27 1.58 32.71
C SER A 26 -1.92 1.30 31.35
N MET A 27 -3.12 0.71 31.33
CA MET A 27 -3.87 0.47 30.09
C MET A 27 -4.10 1.80 29.36
N LYS A 28 -3.20 2.14 28.43
CA LYS A 28 -3.34 3.32 27.57
C LYS A 28 -4.26 2.92 26.44
N LYS A 29 -5.43 3.53 26.38
CA LYS A 29 -6.37 3.33 25.25
C LYS A 29 -5.67 3.71 23.95
N ILE A 30 -5.69 2.82 22.97
CA ILE A 30 -5.10 3.04 21.65
C ILE A 30 -6.20 3.61 20.74
N THR A 31 -6.08 4.89 20.37
CA THR A 31 -7.12 5.63 19.64
C THR A 31 -6.97 5.56 18.12
N CYS A 32 -5.85 5.04 17.62
CA CYS A 32 -5.56 5.00 16.19
C CYS A 32 -6.27 3.88 15.41
N PHE A 33 -6.98 2.96 16.06
CA PHE A 33 -7.80 1.97 15.36
C PHE A 33 -9.08 2.60 14.80
N LYS A 34 -9.36 2.35 13.52
CA LYS A 34 -10.55 2.82 12.80
C LYS A 34 -11.40 1.63 12.33
N ALA A 35 -12.37 1.87 11.45
CA ALA A 35 -13.27 0.79 10.99
C ALA A 35 -12.57 -0.25 10.12
N TYR A 36 -11.57 0.16 9.33
CA TYR A 36 -10.92 -0.71 8.33
C TYR A 36 -9.41 -0.80 8.46
N ASP A 37 -8.78 0.06 9.25
CA ASP A 37 -7.34 0.17 9.38
C ASP A 37 -6.93 0.79 10.72
N VAL A 38 -5.62 0.91 10.92
CA VAL A 38 -5.02 1.75 11.94
C VAL A 38 -4.61 3.06 11.30
N ARG A 39 -4.98 4.19 11.93
CA ARG A 39 -4.69 5.53 11.44
C ARG A 39 -4.56 6.52 12.58
N GLY A 40 -3.41 7.16 12.76
CA GLY A 40 -3.17 8.09 13.85
C GLY A 40 -2.03 9.07 13.58
N ARG A 41 -2.00 10.15 14.35
CA ARG A 41 -0.90 11.10 14.34
C ARG A 41 0.34 10.49 14.99
N VAL A 42 1.49 10.75 14.40
CA VAL A 42 2.79 10.27 14.87
C VAL A 42 3.56 11.44 15.49
N PRO A 43 4.07 11.31 16.74
CA PRO A 43 4.03 10.12 17.60
C PRO A 43 2.85 10.05 18.58
N GLU A 44 1.90 11.00 18.59
CA GLU A 44 0.92 11.21 19.66
C GLU A 44 -0.07 10.05 19.82
N GLU A 45 -0.54 9.48 18.70
CA GLU A 45 -1.56 8.43 18.66
C GLU A 45 -0.97 7.08 18.21
N LEU A 46 0.08 7.11 17.39
CA LEU A 46 0.77 5.95 16.85
C LEU A 46 2.28 6.17 16.95
N ASP A 47 2.89 5.50 17.90
CA ASP A 47 4.33 5.47 18.12
C ASP A 47 4.91 4.06 17.92
N GLU A 48 6.21 3.91 18.09
CA GLU A 48 6.89 2.61 17.94
C GLU A 48 6.46 1.58 19.00
N ASP A 49 6.07 2.01 20.21
CA ASP A 49 5.56 1.10 21.24
C ASP A 49 4.19 0.55 20.82
N VAL A 50 3.31 1.41 20.34
CA VAL A 50 2.00 1.00 19.78
C VAL A 50 2.18 0.08 18.58
N ALA A 51 3.10 0.40 17.67
CA ALA A 51 3.40 -0.44 16.50
C ALA A 51 3.93 -1.83 16.91
N TYR A 52 4.80 -1.91 17.91
CA TYR A 52 5.28 -3.18 18.46
C TYR A 52 4.13 -4.00 19.06
N ARG A 53 3.26 -3.37 19.87
CA ARG A 53 2.09 -4.05 20.47
C ARG A 53 1.13 -4.54 19.39
N ILE A 54 0.92 -3.77 18.33
CA ILE A 54 0.10 -4.18 17.19
C ILE A 54 0.70 -5.43 16.52
N GLY A 55 2.02 -5.48 16.34
CA GLY A 55 2.70 -6.68 15.81
C GLY A 55 2.47 -7.93 16.67
N ARG A 56 2.60 -7.78 18.01
CA ARG A 56 2.30 -8.85 18.97
C ARG A 56 0.84 -9.28 18.93
N ALA A 57 -0.08 -8.30 18.87
CA ALA A 57 -1.53 -8.52 18.82
C ALA A 57 -1.98 -9.22 17.53
N TYR A 58 -1.45 -8.76 16.40
CA TYR A 58 -1.71 -9.41 15.11
C TYR A 58 -1.24 -10.87 15.12
N ALA A 59 -0.03 -11.13 15.59
CA ALA A 59 0.50 -12.48 15.72
C ALA A 59 -0.35 -13.38 16.63
N ALA A 60 -0.86 -12.84 17.74
CA ALA A 60 -1.70 -13.58 18.67
C ALA A 60 -3.10 -13.88 18.10
N PHE A 61 -3.65 -12.96 17.30
CA PHE A 61 -4.98 -13.08 16.69
C PHE A 61 -4.95 -13.99 15.44
N VAL A 62 -4.09 -13.67 14.47
CA VAL A 62 -4.03 -14.37 13.17
C VAL A 62 -3.30 -15.71 13.30
N LYS A 63 -2.33 -15.80 14.21
CA LYS A 63 -1.44 -16.95 14.42
C LYS A 63 -0.70 -17.38 13.15
N PRO A 64 -0.12 -16.44 12.42
CA PRO A 64 0.57 -16.72 11.18
C PRO A 64 1.93 -17.35 11.46
N ARG A 65 2.44 -18.11 10.49
CA ARG A 65 3.85 -18.57 10.48
C ARG A 65 4.73 -17.56 9.78
N ILE A 66 4.23 -16.97 8.69
CA ILE A 66 4.96 -16.03 7.84
C ILE A 66 4.02 -14.95 7.29
N VAL A 67 4.47 -13.69 7.32
CA VAL A 67 3.71 -12.54 6.83
C VAL A 67 4.56 -11.64 5.93
N ALA A 68 3.94 -10.97 4.95
CA ALA A 68 4.55 -9.86 4.24
C ALA A 68 4.43 -8.57 5.08
N VAL A 69 5.49 -7.78 5.14
CA VAL A 69 5.44 -6.43 5.71
C VAL A 69 6.04 -5.44 4.71
N GLY A 70 5.24 -4.46 4.31
CA GLY A 70 5.67 -3.35 3.46
C GLY A 70 5.45 -2.01 4.14
N ARG A 71 6.01 -0.96 3.54
CA ARG A 71 5.83 0.41 4.01
C ARG A 71 5.71 1.39 2.85
N ASP A 72 5.00 2.49 3.10
CA ASP A 72 5.00 3.64 2.21
C ASP A 72 6.26 4.51 2.39
N ILE A 73 6.28 5.64 1.69
CA ILE A 73 7.42 6.55 1.63
C ILE A 73 7.52 7.52 2.82
N ARG A 74 6.55 7.55 3.72
CA ARG A 74 6.49 8.52 4.84
C ARG A 74 7.72 8.42 5.75
N ALA A 75 8.19 9.56 6.24
CA ALA A 75 9.38 9.63 7.10
C ALA A 75 9.25 8.79 8.38
N SER A 76 8.03 8.61 8.90
CA SER A 76 7.77 7.78 10.09
C SER A 76 7.65 6.27 9.79
N SER A 77 7.46 5.88 8.53
CA SER A 77 7.22 4.48 8.16
C SER A 77 8.39 3.54 8.50
N PRO A 78 9.67 3.90 8.36
CA PRO A 78 10.76 3.00 8.74
C PRO A 78 10.78 2.63 10.22
N GLY A 79 10.60 3.59 11.13
CA GLY A 79 10.59 3.34 12.59
C GLY A 79 9.41 2.48 13.01
N LEU A 80 8.21 2.82 12.53
CA LEU A 80 6.99 2.05 12.82
C LEU A 80 7.08 0.62 12.27
N THR A 81 7.60 0.46 11.04
CA THR A 81 7.81 -0.86 10.44
C THR A 81 8.79 -1.70 11.24
N ALA A 82 9.92 -1.13 11.65
CA ALA A 82 10.90 -1.84 12.46
C ALA A 82 10.31 -2.31 13.81
N ALA A 83 9.51 -1.48 14.45
CA ALA A 83 8.84 -1.82 15.70
C ALA A 83 7.76 -2.92 15.50
N LEU A 84 6.94 -2.81 14.45
CA LEU A 84 5.95 -3.82 14.06
C LEU A 84 6.62 -5.18 13.80
N VAL A 85 7.68 -5.20 12.98
CA VAL A 85 8.45 -6.40 12.63
C VAL A 85 9.05 -7.04 13.87
N ARG A 86 9.57 -6.23 14.79
CA ARG A 86 10.07 -6.73 16.09
C ARG A 86 8.94 -7.40 16.89
N GLY A 87 7.75 -6.82 16.92
CA GLY A 87 6.58 -7.43 17.57
C GLY A 87 6.19 -8.78 16.97
N LEU A 88 6.20 -8.89 15.64
CA LEU A 88 5.93 -10.13 14.90
C LEU A 88 6.99 -11.18 15.19
N THR A 89 8.27 -10.82 15.06
CA THR A 89 9.38 -11.77 15.26
C THR A 89 9.52 -12.21 16.70
N ASP A 90 9.30 -11.33 17.68
CA ASP A 90 9.23 -11.70 19.10
C ASP A 90 8.07 -12.66 19.41
N SER A 91 7.07 -12.72 18.54
CA SER A 91 5.96 -13.71 18.59
C SER A 91 6.28 -15.01 17.84
N GLY A 92 7.47 -15.16 17.25
CA GLY A 92 7.87 -16.35 16.50
C GLY A 92 7.43 -16.34 15.04
N VAL A 93 6.95 -15.21 14.52
CA VAL A 93 6.47 -15.07 13.13
C VAL A 93 7.61 -14.68 12.21
N ASP A 94 7.79 -15.39 11.12
CA ASP A 94 8.72 -15.02 10.06
C ASP A 94 8.15 -13.85 9.24
N VAL A 95 9.02 -12.92 8.81
CA VAL A 95 8.63 -11.74 8.05
C VAL A 95 9.34 -11.70 6.70
N LEU A 96 8.57 -11.53 5.64
CA LEU A 96 9.07 -11.07 4.34
C LEU A 96 8.95 -9.55 4.30
N ASP A 97 10.07 -8.84 4.46
CA ASP A 97 10.13 -7.39 4.24
C ASP A 97 10.14 -7.13 2.74
N ILE A 98 9.00 -6.63 2.23
CA ILE A 98 8.83 -6.31 0.80
C ILE A 98 9.25 -4.87 0.47
N GLY A 99 9.79 -4.15 1.44
CA GLY A 99 10.35 -2.82 1.26
C GLY A 99 9.31 -1.72 1.05
N ILE A 100 9.70 -0.70 0.27
CA ILE A 100 8.84 0.44 -0.05
C ILE A 100 7.91 0.08 -1.22
N GLY A 101 6.62 0.41 -1.04
CA GLY A 101 5.60 0.21 -2.05
C GLY A 101 4.26 0.77 -1.61
N GLY A 102 3.18 0.32 -2.22
CA GLY A 102 1.82 0.65 -1.86
C GLY A 102 1.04 -0.53 -1.30
N THR A 103 -0.20 -0.28 -0.98
CA THR A 103 -1.10 -1.26 -0.38
C THR A 103 -1.25 -2.51 -1.25
N GLU A 104 -1.44 -2.33 -2.55
CA GLU A 104 -1.59 -3.41 -3.54
C GLU A 104 -0.41 -4.40 -3.53
N LEU A 105 0.82 -3.89 -3.32
CA LEU A 105 2.01 -4.73 -3.29
C LEU A 105 2.00 -5.72 -2.12
N SER A 106 1.46 -5.32 -0.96
CA SER A 106 1.33 -6.22 0.19
C SER A 106 0.25 -7.28 -0.02
N TYR A 107 -0.83 -6.92 -0.70
CA TYR A 107 -1.89 -7.87 -1.06
C TYR A 107 -1.38 -8.89 -2.07
N PHE A 108 -0.71 -8.41 -3.12
CA PHE A 108 -0.06 -9.27 -4.11
C PHE A 108 0.92 -10.25 -3.47
N ALA A 109 1.85 -9.75 -2.65
CA ALA A 109 2.83 -10.61 -1.96
C ALA A 109 2.14 -11.69 -1.11
N THR A 110 1.05 -11.33 -0.42
CA THR A 110 0.32 -12.24 0.45
C THR A 110 -0.31 -13.38 -0.36
N PHE A 111 -1.06 -13.09 -1.43
CA PHE A 111 -1.74 -14.14 -2.18
C PHE A 111 -0.79 -14.90 -3.12
N ALA A 112 0.09 -14.20 -3.84
CA ALA A 112 0.95 -14.84 -4.84
C ALA A 112 1.98 -15.78 -4.21
N ARG A 113 2.47 -15.44 -3.00
CA ARG A 113 3.41 -16.29 -2.24
C ARG A 113 2.74 -17.19 -1.21
N LYS A 114 1.40 -17.21 -1.15
CA LYS A 114 0.58 -18.03 -0.24
C LYS A 114 1.00 -17.83 1.22
N LEU A 115 1.18 -16.58 1.62
CA LEU A 115 1.53 -16.22 2.98
C LEU A 115 0.30 -16.26 3.88
N ASP A 116 0.52 -16.38 5.18
CA ASP A 116 -0.56 -16.43 6.17
C ASP A 116 -1.16 -15.04 6.45
N GLY A 117 -0.54 -13.96 5.91
CA GLY A 117 -1.05 -12.59 5.99
C GLY A 117 -0.08 -11.55 5.47
N GLY A 118 -0.52 -10.29 5.55
CA GLY A 118 0.26 -9.13 5.13
C GLY A 118 -0.10 -7.87 5.91
N ILE A 119 0.87 -6.99 6.09
CA ILE A 119 0.69 -5.70 6.75
C ILE A 119 1.38 -4.62 5.92
N MET A 120 0.65 -3.56 5.61
CA MET A 120 1.19 -2.37 4.96
C MET A 120 1.20 -1.19 5.93
N VAL A 121 2.38 -0.66 6.22
CA VAL A 121 2.55 0.54 7.04
C VAL A 121 2.37 1.76 6.14
N THR A 122 1.22 2.42 6.26
CA THR A 122 0.83 3.54 5.40
C THR A 122 -0.28 4.37 6.02
N ALA A 123 -0.34 5.65 5.66
CA ALA A 123 -1.49 6.50 5.90
C ALA A 123 -2.12 7.04 4.60
N SER A 124 -1.83 6.42 3.45
CA SER A 124 -2.44 6.76 2.15
C SER A 124 -2.37 8.28 1.87
N HIS A 125 -3.50 8.95 1.84
CA HIS A 125 -3.66 10.37 1.54
C HIS A 125 -3.76 11.28 2.80
N ASN A 126 -3.50 10.78 4.00
CA ASN A 126 -3.51 11.60 5.21
C ASN A 126 -2.32 12.59 5.25
N PRO A 127 -2.41 13.67 6.03
CA PRO A 127 -1.30 14.61 6.23
C PRO A 127 0.03 13.95 6.59
N PRO A 128 1.19 14.61 6.37
CA PRO A 128 2.52 14.02 6.58
C PRO A 128 2.78 13.52 7.99
N ASN A 129 2.14 14.14 9.01
CA ASN A 129 2.25 13.77 10.42
C ASN A 129 1.34 12.59 10.82
N TYR A 130 0.68 11.93 9.87
CA TYR A 130 -0.08 10.71 10.10
C TYR A 130 0.67 9.49 9.58
N ASN A 131 0.42 8.34 10.23
CA ASN A 131 0.73 7.04 9.69
C ASN A 131 -0.34 6.02 10.12
N GLY A 132 -0.19 4.79 9.67
CA GLY A 132 -1.18 3.75 9.94
C GLY A 132 -0.72 2.38 9.48
N MET A 133 -1.66 1.42 9.51
CA MET A 133 -1.42 0.06 9.06
C MET A 133 -2.69 -0.53 8.47
N LYS A 134 -2.57 -1.16 7.32
CA LYS A 134 -3.61 -1.99 6.70
C LYS A 134 -3.23 -3.45 6.86
N PHE A 135 -4.21 -4.30 7.14
CA PHE A 135 -3.99 -5.70 7.49
C PHE A 135 -4.78 -6.63 6.59
N VAL A 136 -4.12 -7.69 6.16
CA VAL A 136 -4.79 -8.82 5.52
C VAL A 136 -4.34 -10.12 6.19
N ARG A 137 -5.17 -11.13 6.12
CA ARG A 137 -4.84 -12.53 6.43
C ARG A 137 -4.62 -13.31 5.14
N GLU A 138 -4.57 -14.64 5.23
CA GLU A 138 -4.38 -15.53 4.08
C GLU A 138 -5.28 -15.14 2.89
N GLU A 139 -4.80 -15.35 1.65
CA GLU A 139 -5.50 -14.97 0.40
C GLU A 139 -5.74 -13.45 0.25
N ALA A 140 -4.96 -12.64 0.97
CA ALA A 140 -5.12 -11.19 1.04
C ALA A 140 -6.51 -10.73 1.51
N ARG A 141 -7.21 -11.53 2.33
CA ARG A 141 -8.52 -11.15 2.89
C ARG A 141 -8.36 -10.03 3.92
N PRO A 142 -9.03 -8.88 3.75
CA PRO A 142 -8.89 -7.74 4.64
C PRO A 142 -9.35 -8.04 6.07
N ILE A 143 -8.67 -7.42 7.04
CA ILE A 143 -9.08 -7.42 8.44
C ILE A 143 -9.67 -6.05 8.78
N SER A 144 -10.98 -6.01 8.98
CA SER A 144 -11.75 -4.83 9.39
C SER A 144 -12.21 -4.95 10.85
N ALA A 145 -12.89 -3.92 11.35
CA ALA A 145 -13.48 -3.93 12.70
C ALA A 145 -14.36 -5.15 12.97
N ASP A 146 -15.06 -5.65 11.94
CA ASP A 146 -15.99 -6.76 12.04
C ASP A 146 -15.33 -8.13 11.81
N THR A 147 -14.07 -8.15 11.33
CA THR A 147 -13.35 -9.38 10.99
C THR A 147 -12.06 -9.59 11.81
N GLY A 148 -11.88 -8.80 12.90
CA GLY A 148 -10.80 -9.02 13.86
C GLY A 148 -9.99 -7.79 14.27
N LEU A 149 -10.17 -6.63 13.64
CA LEU A 149 -9.36 -5.45 13.96
C LEU A 149 -9.63 -4.95 15.40
N LYS A 150 -10.88 -5.08 15.89
CA LYS A 150 -11.22 -4.79 17.29
C LYS A 150 -10.57 -5.77 18.28
N ASP A 151 -10.43 -7.03 17.89
CA ASP A 151 -9.75 -8.03 18.71
C ASP A 151 -8.25 -7.75 18.80
N ILE A 152 -7.63 -7.36 17.67
CA ILE A 152 -6.23 -6.91 17.63
C ILE A 152 -6.07 -5.66 18.51
N GLN A 153 -6.97 -4.68 18.45
CA GLN A 153 -6.96 -3.51 19.33
C GLN A 153 -7.00 -3.92 20.81
N ALA A 154 -7.96 -4.75 21.19
CA ALA A 154 -8.12 -5.19 22.56
C ALA A 154 -6.90 -5.95 23.08
N LEU A 155 -6.25 -6.76 22.24
CA LEU A 155 -5.00 -7.44 22.58
C LEU A 155 -3.85 -6.45 22.76
N ALA A 156 -3.71 -5.47 21.85
CA ALA A 156 -2.66 -4.45 21.91
C ALA A 156 -2.81 -3.54 23.15
N GLU A 157 -4.05 -3.19 23.54
CA GLU A 157 -4.34 -2.38 24.73
C GLU A 157 -4.03 -3.13 26.03
N ARG A 158 -4.37 -4.42 26.12
CA ARG A 158 -4.03 -5.25 27.28
C ARG A 158 -2.53 -5.44 27.42
N ASN A 159 -1.79 -5.54 26.31
CA ASN A 159 -0.35 -5.75 26.31
C ASN A 159 0.14 -6.95 27.15
N GLU A 160 -0.64 -8.01 27.21
CA GLU A 160 -0.41 -9.22 28.03
C GLU A 160 0.11 -10.36 27.15
N PHE A 161 1.23 -10.15 26.45
CA PHE A 161 1.77 -11.13 25.48
C PHE A 161 2.76 -12.14 26.07
N GLY A 162 3.15 -11.96 27.32
CA GLY A 162 4.25 -12.73 27.90
C GLY A 162 5.62 -12.41 27.27
N PRO A 163 6.65 -13.19 27.61
CA PRO A 163 8.01 -12.99 27.07
C PRO A 163 8.03 -13.29 25.56
N PRO A 164 9.05 -12.79 24.85
CA PRO A 164 9.32 -13.20 23.47
C PRO A 164 9.40 -14.72 23.33
N ALA A 165 9.00 -15.24 22.16
CA ALA A 165 9.10 -16.65 21.85
C ALA A 165 10.54 -17.15 21.98
N ALA A 166 10.72 -18.37 22.50
CA ALA A 166 12.03 -18.98 22.66
C ALA A 166 12.80 -19.07 21.32
N LYS A 167 12.06 -19.31 20.23
CA LYS A 167 12.57 -19.19 18.87
C LYS A 167 11.86 -17.99 18.22
N ARG A 168 12.59 -16.90 18.08
CA ARG A 168 12.11 -15.72 17.36
C ARG A 168 11.96 -16.02 15.87
N GLY A 169 11.02 -15.33 15.22
CA GLY A 169 10.91 -15.33 13.77
C GLY A 169 12.11 -14.67 13.09
N THR A 170 12.28 -14.93 11.82
CA THR A 170 13.33 -14.38 10.96
C THR A 170 12.77 -13.24 10.09
N VAL A 171 13.67 -12.36 9.62
CA VAL A 171 13.33 -11.32 8.65
C VAL A 171 14.13 -11.56 7.38
N ARG A 172 13.44 -11.61 6.24
CA ARG A 172 14.06 -11.73 4.94
C ARG A 172 13.53 -10.63 4.01
N GLN A 173 14.42 -9.86 3.43
CA GLN A 173 14.06 -8.88 2.39
C GLN A 173 13.81 -9.59 1.06
N VAL A 174 12.73 -9.20 0.39
CA VAL A 174 12.33 -9.74 -0.91
C VAL A 174 11.79 -8.61 -1.77
N ASP A 175 12.37 -8.40 -2.94
CA ASP A 175 11.75 -7.55 -3.95
C ASP A 175 10.68 -8.34 -4.69
N VAL A 176 9.43 -7.93 -4.54
CA VAL A 176 8.26 -8.55 -5.19
C VAL A 176 7.72 -7.71 -6.35
N LYS A 177 8.33 -6.54 -6.61
CA LYS A 177 7.86 -5.63 -7.67
C LYS A 177 7.96 -6.22 -9.08
N PRO A 178 9.03 -6.96 -9.45
CA PRO A 178 9.07 -7.60 -10.76
C PRO A 178 7.91 -8.58 -10.98
N ASP A 179 7.66 -9.45 -10.00
CA ASP A 179 6.54 -10.42 -10.06
C ASP A 179 5.19 -9.68 -10.10
N TYR A 180 5.07 -8.57 -9.37
CA TYR A 180 3.87 -7.73 -9.36
C TYR A 180 3.60 -7.09 -10.73
N VAL A 181 4.64 -6.54 -11.35
CA VAL A 181 4.53 -5.96 -12.70
C VAL A 181 4.16 -7.00 -13.74
N GLU A 182 4.76 -8.20 -13.69
CA GLU A 182 4.36 -9.32 -14.55
C GLU A 182 2.89 -9.68 -14.34
N HIS A 183 2.44 -9.72 -13.10
CA HIS A 183 1.04 -9.96 -12.75
C HIS A 183 0.11 -8.88 -13.34
N LEU A 184 0.46 -7.60 -13.22
CA LEU A 184 -0.33 -6.52 -13.82
C LEU A 184 -0.43 -6.65 -15.34
N LEU A 185 0.68 -6.96 -16.02
CA LEU A 185 0.70 -7.17 -17.47
C LEU A 185 -0.11 -8.38 -17.91
N SER A 186 -0.31 -9.37 -17.04
CA SER A 186 -1.12 -10.56 -17.35
C SER A 186 -2.62 -10.26 -17.54
N TYR A 187 -3.12 -9.11 -17.06
CA TYR A 187 -4.50 -8.71 -17.24
C TYR A 187 -4.83 -8.20 -18.64
N VAL A 188 -3.81 -7.77 -19.41
CA VAL A 188 -4.00 -7.14 -20.72
C VAL A 188 -3.20 -7.83 -21.81
N ASP A 189 -3.74 -7.83 -23.04
CA ASP A 189 -2.96 -8.17 -24.23
C ASP A 189 -2.31 -6.88 -24.75
N THR A 190 -1.04 -6.68 -24.46
CA THR A 190 -0.32 -5.47 -24.86
C THR A 190 -0.22 -5.27 -26.38
N ARG A 191 -0.43 -6.32 -27.18
CA ARG A 191 -0.39 -6.27 -28.66
C ARG A 191 -1.58 -5.57 -29.27
N VAL A 192 -2.69 -5.45 -28.54
CA VAL A 192 -3.92 -4.77 -29.03
C VAL A 192 -4.03 -3.34 -28.52
N LEU A 193 -3.09 -2.89 -27.70
CA LEU A 193 -3.08 -1.52 -27.19
C LEU A 193 -2.62 -0.54 -28.28
N ALA A 194 -3.39 0.55 -28.47
CA ALA A 194 -2.99 1.67 -29.30
C ALA A 194 -2.00 2.58 -28.55
N PRO A 195 -1.04 3.22 -29.25
CA PRO A 195 -0.18 4.22 -28.64
C PRO A 195 -1.01 5.40 -28.11
N LEU A 196 -0.73 5.82 -26.88
CA LEU A 196 -1.35 6.97 -26.22
C LEU A 196 -0.29 7.82 -25.52
N ARG A 197 -0.51 9.13 -25.47
CA ARG A 197 0.24 10.05 -24.62
C ARG A 197 -0.52 10.24 -23.31
N ILE A 198 0.07 9.84 -22.19
CA ILE A 198 -0.61 9.79 -20.90
C ILE A 198 0.16 10.59 -19.86
N VAL A 199 -0.46 11.61 -19.27
CA VAL A 199 0.08 12.25 -18.08
C VAL A 199 -0.12 11.32 -16.88
N VAL A 200 0.97 11.01 -16.18
CA VAL A 200 0.96 10.17 -14.98
C VAL A 200 1.43 10.97 -13.78
N ASN A 201 0.54 11.24 -12.83
CA ASN A 201 0.84 12.00 -11.62
C ASN A 201 0.93 11.05 -10.41
N ALA A 202 2.15 10.72 -10.02
CA ALA A 202 2.43 9.91 -8.83
C ALA A 202 2.30 10.68 -7.50
N GLY A 203 2.15 12.00 -7.52
CA GLY A 203 2.01 12.85 -6.34
C GLY A 203 3.15 12.73 -5.33
N ASN A 204 4.36 12.43 -5.80
CA ASN A 204 5.50 12.05 -4.96
C ASN A 204 5.23 10.83 -4.07
N GLY A 205 4.23 10.01 -4.43
CA GLY A 205 3.86 8.76 -3.75
C GLY A 205 4.62 7.55 -4.27
N GLY A 206 4.07 6.37 -3.99
CA GLY A 206 4.69 5.09 -4.33
C GLY A 206 4.49 4.61 -5.78
N ALA A 207 3.65 5.27 -6.58
CA ALA A 207 3.28 4.80 -7.92
C ALA A 207 4.40 4.94 -8.95
N GLY A 208 5.25 5.99 -8.85
CA GLY A 208 6.27 6.30 -9.85
C GLY A 208 7.16 5.12 -10.23
N PRO A 209 7.83 4.45 -9.30
CA PRO A 209 8.68 3.29 -9.59
C PRO A 209 7.95 2.12 -10.28
N ILE A 210 6.66 1.94 -10.01
CA ILE A 210 5.86 0.90 -10.69
C ILE A 210 5.55 1.31 -12.13
N VAL A 211 5.25 2.59 -12.36
CA VAL A 211 5.08 3.13 -13.72
C VAL A 211 6.37 2.96 -14.54
N ASP A 212 7.54 3.24 -13.95
CA ASP A 212 8.84 3.05 -14.62
C ASP A 212 9.08 1.59 -15.03
N MET A 213 8.65 0.65 -14.21
CA MET A 213 8.78 -0.77 -14.53
C MET A 213 7.76 -1.24 -15.58
N LEU A 214 6.58 -0.61 -15.65
CA LEU A 214 5.55 -0.93 -16.65
C LEU A 214 5.86 -0.31 -18.03
N GLU A 215 6.45 0.89 -18.06
CA GLU A 215 6.66 1.69 -19.27
C GLU A 215 7.31 0.92 -20.43
N PRO A 216 8.39 0.12 -20.22
CA PRO A 216 9.03 -0.63 -21.32
C PRO A 216 8.15 -1.69 -21.99
N HIS A 217 7.02 -2.05 -21.34
CA HIS A 217 6.12 -3.11 -21.79
C HIS A 217 4.84 -2.58 -22.46
N LEU A 218 4.65 -1.26 -22.47
CA LEU A 218 3.43 -0.62 -22.94
C LEU A 218 3.73 0.32 -24.11
N PRO A 219 2.82 0.46 -25.09
CA PRO A 219 3.03 1.35 -26.24
C PRO A 219 2.69 2.82 -25.92
N PHE A 220 2.81 3.23 -24.64
CA PHE A 220 2.42 4.55 -24.18
C PHE A 220 3.61 5.47 -24.00
N GLU A 221 3.43 6.75 -24.31
CA GLU A 221 4.34 7.84 -23.91
C GLU A 221 3.87 8.41 -22.58
N PHE A 222 4.60 8.14 -21.50
CA PHE A 222 4.26 8.67 -20.19
C PHE A 222 4.91 10.04 -19.94
N ILE A 223 4.06 11.04 -19.67
CA ILE A 223 4.45 12.38 -19.26
C ILE A 223 4.39 12.41 -17.72
N LYS A 224 5.55 12.25 -17.09
CA LYS A 224 5.69 12.06 -15.65
C LYS A 224 5.54 13.37 -14.88
N LEU A 225 4.71 13.37 -13.84
CA LEU A 225 4.45 14.51 -12.97
C LEU A 225 4.58 14.08 -11.51
N PHE A 226 5.35 14.83 -10.69
CA PHE A 226 5.64 14.50 -9.29
C PHE A 226 6.00 13.02 -9.10
N HIS A 227 6.89 12.56 -9.94
CA HIS A 227 7.11 11.13 -10.20
C HIS A 227 7.94 10.47 -9.12
N GLU A 228 8.99 11.17 -8.63
CA GLU A 228 9.91 10.64 -7.64
C GLU A 228 9.25 10.56 -6.27
N PRO A 229 9.33 9.40 -5.59
CA PRO A 229 8.83 9.25 -4.22
C PRO A 229 9.50 10.18 -3.24
N ASP A 230 8.72 11.01 -2.53
CA ASP A 230 9.22 11.92 -1.51
C ASP A 230 8.25 12.03 -0.34
N GLY A 231 8.61 11.44 0.80
CA GLY A 231 7.78 11.41 2.01
C GLY A 231 7.57 12.77 2.68
N THR A 232 8.23 13.84 2.21
CA THR A 232 7.97 15.21 2.64
C THR A 232 6.77 15.84 1.92
N PHE A 233 6.32 15.23 0.81
CA PHE A 233 5.23 15.70 -0.04
C PHE A 233 5.39 17.18 -0.46
N PRO A 234 6.46 17.55 -1.17
CA PRO A 234 6.77 18.93 -1.50
C PRO A 234 5.71 19.62 -2.36
N ASN A 235 4.88 18.84 -3.06
CA ASN A 235 3.77 19.31 -3.90
C ASN A 235 2.40 19.07 -3.24
N GLY A 236 2.36 18.90 -1.92
CA GLY A 236 1.17 18.55 -1.16
C GLY A 236 0.92 17.03 -1.13
N VAL A 237 0.10 16.62 -0.18
CA VAL A 237 -0.28 15.20 -0.04
C VAL A 237 -1.14 14.78 -1.22
N PRO A 238 -0.79 13.71 -1.95
CA PRO A 238 -1.54 13.27 -3.11
C PRO A 238 -2.92 12.74 -2.71
N ASN A 239 -3.94 13.50 -3.06
CA ASN A 239 -5.34 13.15 -2.87
C ASN A 239 -6.18 13.72 -4.01
N PRO A 240 -6.29 13.05 -5.16
CA PRO A 240 -7.07 13.52 -6.29
C PRO A 240 -8.60 13.54 -6.06
N MET A 241 -9.09 13.02 -4.93
CA MET A 241 -10.49 13.21 -4.54
C MET A 241 -10.80 14.68 -4.24
N ILE A 242 -9.82 15.45 -3.78
CA ILE A 242 -9.96 16.89 -3.56
C ILE A 242 -9.79 17.61 -4.90
N GLU A 243 -10.80 18.34 -5.32
CA GLU A 243 -10.82 19.01 -6.62
C GLU A 243 -9.63 19.94 -6.83
N ALA A 244 -9.24 20.72 -5.82
CA ALA A 244 -8.08 21.61 -5.89
C ALA A 244 -6.76 20.89 -6.24
N ASN A 245 -6.62 19.61 -5.85
CA ASN A 245 -5.43 18.82 -6.14
C ASN A 245 -5.38 18.27 -7.57
N ARG A 246 -6.47 18.40 -8.34
CA ARG A 246 -6.56 17.94 -9.74
C ARG A 246 -5.98 18.95 -10.72
N THR A 247 -5.94 20.24 -10.36
CA THR A 247 -5.60 21.36 -11.24
C THR A 247 -4.27 21.14 -11.97
N VAL A 248 -3.23 20.79 -11.26
CA VAL A 248 -1.89 20.59 -11.83
C VAL A 248 -1.86 19.45 -12.86
N THR A 249 -2.61 18.37 -12.63
CA THR A 249 -2.72 17.25 -13.57
C THR A 249 -3.47 17.67 -14.83
N ILE A 250 -4.58 18.41 -14.69
CA ILE A 250 -5.39 18.92 -15.79
C ILE A 250 -4.61 19.92 -16.64
N GLU A 251 -3.91 20.85 -16.02
CA GLU A 251 -3.08 21.84 -16.71
C GLU A 251 -1.97 21.16 -17.50
N ARG A 252 -1.29 20.18 -16.91
CA ARG A 252 -0.25 19.42 -17.59
C ARG A 252 -0.81 18.63 -18.79
N LEU A 253 -1.93 17.94 -18.60
CA LEU A 253 -2.62 17.21 -19.68
C LEU A 253 -2.93 18.12 -20.88
N ARG A 254 -3.50 19.30 -20.62
CA ARG A 254 -3.85 20.26 -21.68
C ARG A 254 -2.63 20.87 -22.36
N ALA A 255 -1.59 21.21 -21.59
CA ALA A 255 -0.34 21.77 -22.12
C ALA A 255 0.37 20.78 -23.06
N GLU A 256 0.38 19.51 -22.70
CA GLU A 256 1.01 18.43 -23.49
C GLU A 256 0.10 17.88 -24.58
N LYS A 257 -1.19 18.26 -24.61
CA LYS A 257 -2.21 17.69 -25.49
C LYS A 257 -2.23 16.16 -25.39
N ALA A 258 -2.15 15.66 -24.16
CA ALA A 258 -2.18 14.24 -23.89
C ALA A 258 -3.60 13.66 -24.06
N ASP A 259 -3.69 12.38 -24.39
CA ASP A 259 -4.95 11.68 -24.63
C ASP A 259 -5.70 11.37 -23.34
N LEU A 260 -4.96 11.24 -22.22
CA LEU A 260 -5.48 10.82 -20.92
C LEU A 260 -4.56 11.32 -19.82
N ALA A 261 -5.10 11.48 -18.60
CA ALA A 261 -4.25 11.58 -17.42
C ALA A 261 -4.70 10.60 -16.34
N ILE A 262 -3.72 10.13 -15.57
CA ILE A 262 -3.90 9.26 -14.41
C ILE A 262 -3.21 9.90 -13.22
N ALA A 263 -3.89 9.95 -12.07
CA ALA A 263 -3.31 10.39 -10.81
C ALA A 263 -3.58 9.35 -9.72
N TRP A 264 -2.64 9.20 -8.79
CA TRP A 264 -2.76 8.27 -7.66
C TRP A 264 -2.75 8.99 -6.32
N ASP A 265 -3.24 8.32 -5.29
CA ASP A 265 -2.98 8.70 -3.92
C ASP A 265 -1.64 8.12 -3.41
N GLY A 266 -1.27 8.42 -2.16
CA GLY A 266 0.10 8.19 -1.67
C GLY A 266 0.57 6.74 -1.67
N ASP A 267 -0.31 5.79 -1.41
CA ASP A 267 -0.04 4.35 -1.44
C ASP A 267 -0.68 3.63 -2.64
N TYR A 268 -1.05 4.41 -3.64
CA TYR A 268 -1.53 4.05 -4.97
C TYR A 268 -2.58 2.91 -5.04
N ASP A 269 -3.34 2.71 -3.99
CA ASP A 269 -4.49 1.79 -4.03
C ASP A 269 -5.73 2.45 -4.64
N ARG A 270 -5.63 3.74 -4.99
CA ARG A 270 -6.65 4.49 -5.73
C ARG A 270 -6.03 5.23 -6.89
N CYS A 271 -6.59 5.02 -8.09
CA CYS A 271 -6.25 5.75 -9.30
C CYS A 271 -7.45 6.55 -9.82
N PHE A 272 -7.14 7.69 -10.41
CA PHE A 272 -8.12 8.66 -10.86
C PHE A 272 -7.80 9.06 -12.29
N PHE A 273 -8.82 9.14 -13.13
CA PHE A 273 -8.69 9.33 -14.56
C PHE A 273 -9.25 10.68 -15.00
N PHE A 274 -8.65 11.25 -16.04
CA PHE A 274 -9.09 12.48 -16.69
C PHE A 274 -9.08 12.25 -18.21
N ASP A 275 -10.14 12.66 -18.89
CA ASP A 275 -10.21 12.57 -20.35
C ASP A 275 -9.28 13.60 -21.04
N GLU A 276 -9.23 13.58 -22.36
CA GLU A 276 -8.42 14.48 -23.19
C GLU A 276 -8.77 15.97 -23.03
N HIS A 277 -9.93 16.28 -22.47
CA HIS A 277 -10.35 17.64 -22.15
C HIS A 277 -10.01 18.06 -20.73
N GLY A 278 -9.47 17.13 -19.93
CA GLY A 278 -9.17 17.30 -18.51
C GLY A 278 -10.44 17.24 -17.63
N GLN A 279 -11.49 16.56 -18.10
CA GLN A 279 -12.64 16.28 -17.25
C GLN A 279 -12.34 15.07 -16.38
N PHE A 280 -12.66 15.19 -15.11
CA PHE A 280 -12.49 14.09 -14.15
C PHE A 280 -13.53 13.00 -14.43
N ILE A 281 -13.04 11.76 -14.56
CA ILE A 281 -13.89 10.59 -14.76
C ILE A 281 -14.22 9.99 -13.39
N GLU A 282 -15.48 10.01 -13.02
CA GLU A 282 -15.93 9.47 -11.74
C GLU A 282 -15.66 7.97 -11.65
N GLY A 283 -15.12 7.52 -10.50
CA GLY A 283 -14.65 6.16 -10.33
C GLY A 283 -15.70 5.07 -10.58
N TYR A 284 -16.97 5.35 -10.36
CA TYR A 284 -18.04 4.37 -10.60
C TYR A 284 -18.26 4.05 -12.08
N TYR A 285 -17.90 4.93 -13.01
CA TYR A 285 -17.86 4.62 -14.43
C TYR A 285 -16.74 3.64 -14.76
N ILE A 286 -15.57 3.85 -14.15
CA ILE A 286 -14.42 2.93 -14.30
C ILE A 286 -14.75 1.55 -13.73
N VAL A 287 -15.41 1.48 -12.56
CA VAL A 287 -15.86 0.21 -11.96
C VAL A 287 -16.82 -0.52 -12.91
N GLY A 288 -17.77 0.18 -13.51
CA GLY A 288 -18.68 -0.40 -14.49
C GLY A 288 -17.97 -0.94 -15.74
N LEU A 289 -17.05 -0.15 -16.30
CA LEU A 289 -16.25 -0.56 -17.47
C LEU A 289 -15.39 -1.80 -17.15
N LEU A 290 -14.75 -1.85 -15.98
CA LEU A 290 -13.99 -3.01 -15.54
C LEU A 290 -14.90 -4.22 -15.36
N ALA A 291 -16.08 -4.05 -14.74
CA ALA A 291 -17.04 -5.14 -14.56
C ALA A 291 -17.45 -5.73 -15.94
N GLN A 292 -17.78 -4.88 -16.92
CA GLN A 292 -18.10 -5.32 -18.28
C GLN A 292 -16.95 -6.11 -18.91
N THR A 293 -15.72 -5.59 -18.78
CA THR A 293 -14.53 -6.22 -19.37
C THR A 293 -14.24 -7.58 -18.75
N PHE A 294 -14.34 -7.69 -17.43
CA PHE A 294 -14.10 -8.96 -16.74
C PHE A 294 -15.20 -9.98 -17.00
N LEU A 295 -16.47 -9.57 -17.01
CA LEU A 295 -17.59 -10.46 -17.30
C LEU A 295 -17.61 -10.94 -18.75
N ALA A 296 -17.10 -10.14 -19.70
CA ALA A 296 -16.90 -10.60 -21.06
C ALA A 296 -15.86 -11.73 -21.16
N LYS A 297 -14.83 -11.73 -20.32
CA LYS A 297 -13.80 -12.79 -20.22
C LYS A 297 -14.28 -14.00 -19.40
N SER A 298 -15.07 -13.77 -18.38
CA SER A 298 -15.52 -14.76 -17.39
C SER A 298 -17.03 -14.60 -17.13
N PRO A 299 -17.91 -15.04 -18.06
CA PRO A 299 -19.35 -14.90 -17.89
C PRO A 299 -19.88 -15.61 -16.65
N GLY A 300 -20.77 -14.93 -15.91
CA GLY A 300 -21.37 -15.47 -14.68
C GLY A 300 -20.56 -15.32 -13.40
N GLU A 301 -19.37 -14.72 -13.48
CA GLU A 301 -18.60 -14.37 -12.29
C GLU A 301 -19.26 -13.27 -11.47
N ARG A 302 -18.87 -13.17 -10.19
CA ARG A 302 -19.45 -12.20 -9.26
C ARG A 302 -18.61 -10.93 -9.23
N VAL A 303 -19.29 -9.78 -9.31
CA VAL A 303 -18.67 -8.46 -9.13
C VAL A 303 -19.03 -7.94 -7.75
N VAL A 304 -18.00 -7.58 -6.97
CA VAL A 304 -18.17 -6.87 -5.69
C VAL A 304 -17.85 -5.40 -5.93
N HIS A 305 -18.78 -4.54 -5.61
CA HIS A 305 -18.66 -3.10 -5.81
C HIS A 305 -19.16 -2.31 -4.61
N ASP A 306 -18.86 -1.00 -4.56
CA ASP A 306 -19.29 -0.11 -3.48
C ASP A 306 -20.83 0.01 -3.48
N PRO A 307 -21.50 -0.23 -2.34
CA PRO A 307 -22.98 -0.19 -2.27
C PRO A 307 -23.56 1.22 -2.38
N ARG A 308 -22.75 2.27 -2.33
CA ARG A 308 -23.21 3.67 -2.41
C ARG A 308 -23.42 4.17 -3.83
N LEU A 309 -22.77 3.56 -4.82
CA LEU A 309 -22.81 3.97 -6.23
C LEU A 309 -23.00 2.74 -7.11
N THR A 310 -24.25 2.29 -7.21
CA THR A 310 -24.57 0.97 -7.78
C THR A 310 -25.18 1.02 -9.18
N TRP A 311 -25.86 2.11 -9.57
CA TRP A 311 -26.71 2.12 -10.74
C TRP A 311 -25.97 1.79 -12.03
N ASN A 312 -24.84 2.42 -12.29
CA ASN A 312 -24.04 2.17 -13.48
C ASN A 312 -23.56 0.70 -13.56
N THR A 313 -23.08 0.14 -12.44
CA THR A 313 -22.63 -1.25 -12.39
C THR A 313 -23.81 -2.22 -12.60
N LEU A 314 -24.95 -1.98 -11.95
CA LEU A 314 -26.14 -2.81 -12.11
C LEU A 314 -26.70 -2.79 -13.54
N ASP A 315 -26.72 -1.62 -14.18
CA ASP A 315 -27.15 -1.48 -15.57
C ASP A 315 -26.26 -2.30 -16.51
N ILE A 316 -24.94 -2.18 -16.36
CA ILE A 316 -23.95 -2.90 -17.17
C ILE A 316 -24.03 -4.42 -16.98
N VAL A 317 -24.19 -4.92 -15.74
CA VAL A 317 -24.19 -6.38 -15.47
C VAL A 317 -25.57 -7.02 -15.76
N SER A 318 -26.61 -6.22 -16.01
CA SER A 318 -27.95 -6.70 -16.32
C SER A 318 -28.16 -6.91 -17.82
N HIS A 319 -27.28 -6.41 -18.65
CA HIS A 319 -27.28 -6.49 -20.11
C HIS A 319 -26.09 -7.29 -20.62
#